data_57d9ee818f2f071365cd35a5c385c96d
#
_entry.id   57d9ee818f2f071365cd35a5c385c96d
#
_cell.length_a   1.000
_cell.length_b   1.000
_cell.length_c   1.000
_cell.angle_alpha   90.00
_cell.angle_beta   90.00
_cell.angle_gamma   90.00
#
_symmetry.space_group_name_H-M   'P 1'
#
loop_
_entity.id
_entity.type
_entity.pdbx_description
1 polymer ?
#
loop_
_entity_poly.entity_id
_entity_poly.type
_entity_poly.pdbx_seq_one_letter_code
_entity_poly.pdbx_strand_id
1 'polypeptide(L)'
;MEAVDQHAEAWEGIRKGCESERLAHAYVIVGSSRGQGLQFAEAFLKLLFCQAADNPCNECIACRQVDSHKHVDTLWIEPQSKSRQILAADVRGLIHRMNQTSFEGGWKAGVLLNADCMNMSSANALLKTLEEPPPKSILLLVTDSPQALLPTINSRCQKIVLSAGNAGAVDADWRAPLLDILHDLPPSRGLDAARMASQLKGLFDTVKAGIADAVEEDLGQREESLDESKLKDILAARINAQLKEVQADVFRVMLDWHRDVLMLVSSIDEKHLSFPDDRDILLEQSTYHTRGSALQAAQVVEGMAGRLERNIPDLQIFDEAFRRLVR
;
A
#
# COMPACT_ATOMS: atom_id res chain seq x y z
N MET A 1 2.07 -9.52 -13.36
CA MET A 1 3.40 -9.62 -13.98
C MET A 1 4.18 -8.32 -13.90
N GLU A 2 3.55 -7.19 -14.08
CA GLU A 2 4.21 -5.87 -14.04
C GLU A 2 5.02 -5.60 -12.74
N ALA A 3 4.47 -5.93 -11.58
CA ALA A 3 5.20 -5.80 -10.30
C ALA A 3 6.41 -6.75 -10.19
N VAL A 4 6.40 -7.88 -10.88
CA VAL A 4 7.53 -8.82 -10.94
C VAL A 4 8.64 -8.29 -11.85
N ASP A 5 8.28 -7.75 -13.01
CA ASP A 5 9.23 -7.22 -14.00
C ASP A 5 9.94 -5.97 -13.45
N GLN A 6 9.25 -5.14 -12.69
CA GLN A 6 9.83 -3.96 -12.04
C GLN A 6 10.76 -4.31 -10.86
N HIS A 7 10.63 -5.51 -10.28
CA HIS A 7 11.40 -5.98 -9.12
C HIS A 7 12.16 -7.28 -9.42
N ALA A 8 12.76 -7.37 -10.60
CA ALA A 8 13.37 -8.57 -11.12
C ALA A 8 14.41 -9.21 -10.18
N GLU A 9 15.19 -8.41 -9.44
CA GLU A 9 16.17 -8.92 -8.49
C GLU A 9 15.51 -9.63 -7.30
N ALA A 10 14.48 -8.99 -6.71
CA ALA A 10 13.72 -9.58 -5.60
C ALA A 10 13.00 -10.86 -6.05
N TRP A 11 12.40 -10.82 -7.25
CA TRP A 11 11.73 -11.96 -7.84
C TRP A 11 12.67 -13.14 -8.10
N GLU A 12 13.82 -12.88 -8.69
CA GLU A 12 14.82 -13.93 -8.95
C GLU A 12 15.33 -14.56 -7.66
N GLY A 13 15.46 -13.79 -6.57
CA GLY A 13 15.78 -14.29 -5.24
C GLY A 13 14.73 -15.28 -4.72
N ILE A 14 13.44 -14.97 -4.88
CA ILE A 14 12.33 -15.85 -4.48
C ILE A 14 12.31 -17.10 -5.36
N ARG A 15 12.45 -16.96 -6.68
CA ARG A 15 12.46 -18.08 -7.61
C ARG A 15 13.56 -19.08 -7.29
N LYS A 16 14.80 -18.61 -7.08
CA LYS A 16 15.92 -19.46 -6.64
C LYS A 16 15.67 -20.12 -5.28
N GLY A 17 15.01 -19.40 -4.36
CA GLY A 17 14.60 -19.94 -3.06
C GLY A 17 13.61 -21.10 -3.22
N CYS A 18 12.63 -20.97 -4.12
CA CYS A 18 11.69 -22.04 -4.47
C CYS A 18 12.40 -23.26 -5.07
N GLU A 19 13.23 -23.05 -6.08
CA GLU A 19 13.97 -24.11 -6.79
C GLU A 19 14.92 -24.89 -5.87
N SER A 20 15.53 -24.20 -4.90
CA SER A 20 16.47 -24.80 -3.93
C SER A 20 15.81 -25.29 -2.63
N GLU A 21 14.50 -25.21 -2.51
CA GLU A 21 13.72 -25.50 -1.28
C GLU A 21 14.24 -24.70 -0.04
N ARG A 22 14.78 -23.50 -0.26
CA ARG A 22 15.36 -22.64 0.77
C ARG A 22 14.60 -21.31 0.94
N LEU A 23 13.27 -21.40 0.97
CA LEU A 23 12.44 -20.24 1.30
C LEU A 23 12.47 -19.95 2.79
N ALA A 24 12.49 -18.67 3.13
CA ALA A 24 12.20 -18.25 4.50
C ALA A 24 10.73 -18.55 4.84
N HIS A 25 10.46 -18.82 6.10
CA HIS A 25 9.10 -19.10 6.57
C HIS A 25 8.23 -17.84 6.65
N ALA A 26 8.83 -16.64 6.66
CA ALA A 26 8.10 -15.38 6.73
C ALA A 26 8.81 -14.26 5.97
N TYR A 27 8.03 -13.43 5.31
CA TYR A 27 8.48 -12.26 4.55
C TYR A 27 7.69 -11.01 4.92
N VAL A 28 8.38 -9.88 5.03
CA VAL A 28 7.77 -8.55 5.01
C VAL A 28 7.94 -7.98 3.61
N ILE A 29 6.86 -7.88 2.88
CA ILE A 29 6.80 -7.26 1.55
C ILE A 29 6.45 -5.78 1.75
N VAL A 30 7.45 -4.91 1.54
CA VAL A 30 7.28 -3.46 1.67
C VAL A 30 6.80 -2.90 0.36
N GLY A 31 5.53 -2.54 0.32
CA GLY A 31 4.83 -2.03 -0.85
C GLY A 31 3.33 -1.91 -0.59
N SER A 32 2.61 -1.22 -1.47
CA SER A 32 1.17 -1.00 -1.32
C SER A 32 0.39 -2.31 -1.25
N SER A 33 -0.48 -2.43 -0.24
CA SER A 33 -1.33 -3.60 -0.01
C SER A 33 -2.46 -3.76 -1.03
N ARG A 34 -2.66 -2.79 -1.92
CA ARG A 34 -3.59 -2.87 -3.07
C ARG A 34 -2.90 -2.65 -4.42
N GLY A 35 -1.61 -2.40 -4.41
CA GLY A 35 -0.79 -2.22 -5.60
C GLY A 35 0.29 -3.29 -5.70
N GLN A 36 1.53 -2.86 -5.87
CA GLN A 36 2.68 -3.73 -6.12
C GLN A 36 2.92 -4.77 -5.02
N GLY A 37 2.68 -4.42 -3.74
CA GLY A 37 2.83 -5.36 -2.64
C GLY A 37 1.87 -6.54 -2.74
N LEU A 38 0.59 -6.27 -3.06
CA LEU A 38 -0.41 -7.31 -3.30
C LEU A 38 -0.05 -8.15 -4.52
N GLN A 39 0.22 -7.51 -5.66
CA GLN A 39 0.57 -8.19 -6.91
C GLN A 39 1.82 -9.08 -6.76
N PHE A 40 2.81 -8.61 -6.01
CA PHE A 40 4.01 -9.40 -5.73
C PHE A 40 3.71 -10.59 -4.82
N ALA A 41 2.86 -10.41 -3.79
CA ALA A 41 2.42 -11.51 -2.93
C ALA A 41 1.62 -12.55 -3.71
N GLU A 42 0.70 -12.14 -4.59
CA GLU A 42 -0.05 -13.04 -5.49
C GLU A 42 0.90 -13.79 -6.43
N ALA A 43 1.85 -13.10 -7.06
CA ALA A 43 2.84 -13.74 -7.93
C ALA A 43 3.68 -14.77 -7.14
N PHE A 44 4.07 -14.44 -5.92
CA PHE A 44 4.81 -15.36 -5.05
C PHE A 44 3.98 -16.61 -4.72
N LEU A 45 2.70 -16.46 -4.38
CA LEU A 45 1.83 -17.61 -4.11
C LEU A 45 1.58 -18.43 -5.38
N LYS A 46 1.40 -17.80 -6.52
CA LYS A 46 1.30 -18.52 -7.80
C LYS A 46 2.56 -19.34 -8.08
N LEU A 47 3.75 -18.82 -7.80
CA LEU A 47 5.00 -19.57 -7.94
C LEU A 47 5.03 -20.81 -7.03
N LEU A 48 4.45 -20.74 -5.83
CA LEU A 48 4.39 -21.84 -4.88
C LEU A 48 3.37 -22.93 -5.25
N PHE A 49 2.21 -22.53 -5.78
CA PHE A 49 1.08 -23.42 -6.00
C PHE A 49 0.92 -23.88 -7.45
N CYS A 50 1.52 -23.19 -8.42
CA CYS A 50 1.47 -23.56 -9.82
C CYS A 50 2.34 -24.80 -10.09
N GLN A 51 1.73 -25.82 -10.70
CA GLN A 51 2.39 -27.08 -11.07
C GLN A 51 2.85 -27.12 -12.53
N ALA A 52 2.69 -26.04 -13.29
CA ALA A 52 3.14 -25.96 -14.67
C ALA A 52 4.69 -25.89 -14.76
N ALA A 53 5.24 -26.35 -15.90
CA ALA A 53 6.67 -26.28 -16.13
C ALA A 53 7.21 -24.83 -16.12
N ASP A 54 6.44 -23.89 -16.69
CA ASP A 54 6.73 -22.45 -16.67
C ASP A 54 5.88 -21.79 -15.59
N ASN A 55 6.25 -21.94 -14.32
CA ASN A 55 5.53 -21.36 -13.20
C ASN A 55 6.02 -19.93 -12.86
N PRO A 56 5.10 -19.00 -12.58
CA PRO A 56 3.64 -19.12 -12.62
C PRO A 56 3.05 -18.99 -14.03
N CYS A 57 2.22 -19.95 -14.42
CA CYS A 57 1.58 -19.93 -15.76
C CYS A 57 0.40 -18.95 -15.88
N ASN A 58 -0.17 -18.44 -14.79
CA ASN A 58 -1.34 -17.56 -14.69
C ASN A 58 -2.67 -18.10 -15.25
N GLU A 59 -2.71 -19.33 -15.77
CA GLU A 59 -3.88 -19.89 -16.44
C GLU A 59 -4.46 -21.12 -15.71
N CYS A 60 -3.66 -21.85 -14.94
CA CYS A 60 -4.12 -23.04 -14.24
C CYS A 60 -5.11 -22.70 -13.11
N ILE A 61 -5.78 -23.73 -12.60
CA ILE A 61 -6.78 -23.58 -11.53
C ILE A 61 -6.16 -22.93 -10.29
N ALA A 62 -4.97 -23.36 -9.87
CA ALA A 62 -4.27 -22.80 -8.71
C ALA A 62 -3.96 -21.30 -8.89
N CYS A 63 -3.44 -20.90 -10.06
CA CYS A 63 -3.19 -19.49 -10.35
C CYS A 63 -4.45 -18.63 -10.28
N ARG A 64 -5.55 -19.08 -10.89
CA ARG A 64 -6.84 -18.37 -10.84
C ARG A 64 -7.45 -18.32 -9.44
N GLN A 65 -7.25 -19.37 -8.65
CA GLN A 65 -7.71 -19.39 -7.26
C GLN A 65 -6.90 -18.44 -6.37
N VAL A 66 -5.60 -18.28 -6.62
CA VAL A 66 -4.77 -17.27 -5.95
C VAL A 66 -5.23 -15.87 -6.33
N ASP A 67 -5.47 -15.56 -7.60
CA ASP A 67 -5.97 -14.25 -8.05
C ASP A 67 -7.33 -13.88 -7.43
N SER A 68 -8.19 -14.88 -7.22
CA SER A 68 -9.47 -14.66 -6.55
C SER A 68 -9.42 -14.77 -5.02
N HIS A 69 -8.25 -14.96 -4.43
CA HIS A 69 -8.00 -15.18 -2.99
C HIS A 69 -8.79 -16.38 -2.43
N LYS A 70 -9.07 -17.39 -3.26
CA LYS A 70 -9.89 -18.57 -2.92
C LYS A 70 -9.14 -19.90 -2.93
N HIS A 71 -7.81 -19.86 -3.04
CA HIS A 71 -7.02 -21.10 -2.98
C HIS A 71 -7.14 -21.74 -1.59
N VAL A 72 -7.40 -23.06 -1.54
CA VAL A 72 -7.76 -23.78 -0.31
C VAL A 72 -6.67 -23.76 0.78
N ASP A 73 -5.40 -23.72 0.38
CA ASP A 73 -4.24 -23.66 1.27
C ASP A 73 -3.70 -22.24 1.47
N THR A 74 -4.49 -21.21 1.10
CA THR A 74 -4.18 -19.80 1.42
C THR A 74 -5.20 -19.21 2.38
N LEU A 75 -4.74 -18.31 3.24
CA LEU A 75 -5.62 -17.51 4.09
C LEU A 75 -5.20 -16.05 4.03
N TRP A 76 -6.14 -15.21 3.63
CA TRP A 76 -5.95 -13.78 3.51
C TRP A 76 -6.61 -13.06 4.67
N ILE A 77 -5.89 -12.16 5.30
CA ILE A 77 -6.39 -11.27 6.35
C ILE A 77 -6.12 -9.84 5.94
N GLU A 78 -7.16 -9.03 6.05
CA GLU A 78 -7.11 -7.58 5.89
C GLU A 78 -7.91 -6.91 7.02
N PRO A 79 -7.66 -5.64 7.32
CA PRO A 79 -8.39 -4.91 8.35
C PRO A 79 -9.86 -4.77 7.98
N GLN A 80 -10.77 -5.44 8.71
CA GLN A 80 -12.23 -5.43 8.44
C GLN A 80 -13.02 -4.51 9.39
N SER A 81 -12.42 -4.05 10.47
CA SER A 81 -13.09 -3.26 11.50
C SER A 81 -13.20 -1.78 11.13
N LYS A 82 -14.20 -1.07 11.70
CA LYS A 82 -14.31 0.41 11.61
C LYS A 82 -13.03 1.13 12.05
N SER A 83 -12.24 0.50 12.93
CA SER A 83 -10.95 0.99 13.42
C SER A 83 -9.76 0.64 12.52
N ARG A 84 -9.97 -0.04 11.38
CA ARG A 84 -8.91 -0.55 10.48
C ARG A 84 -7.81 -1.35 11.21
N GLN A 85 -8.16 -2.14 12.19
CA GLN A 85 -7.21 -2.98 12.92
C GLN A 85 -7.37 -4.45 12.54
N ILE A 86 -6.26 -5.14 12.43
CA ILE A 86 -6.21 -6.60 12.39
C ILE A 86 -6.31 -7.08 13.83
N LEU A 87 -7.36 -7.84 14.15
CA LEU A 87 -7.64 -8.29 15.50
C LEU A 87 -6.85 -9.56 15.84
N ALA A 88 -6.58 -9.76 17.15
CA ALA A 88 -5.89 -10.96 17.61
C ALA A 88 -6.68 -12.26 17.32
N ALA A 89 -8.01 -12.19 17.21
CA ALA A 89 -8.84 -13.32 16.82
C ALA A 89 -8.56 -13.78 15.39
N ASP A 90 -8.41 -12.83 14.44
CA ASP A 90 -8.14 -13.12 13.03
C ASP A 90 -6.76 -13.77 12.88
N VAL A 91 -5.75 -13.21 13.55
CA VAL A 91 -4.39 -13.77 13.57
C VAL A 91 -4.34 -15.16 14.18
N ARG A 92 -5.07 -15.41 15.27
CA ARG A 92 -5.16 -16.75 15.87
C ARG A 92 -5.86 -17.74 14.93
N GLY A 93 -6.90 -17.31 14.22
CA GLY A 93 -7.56 -18.11 13.18
C GLY A 93 -6.61 -18.51 12.07
N LEU A 94 -5.80 -17.58 11.58
CA LEU A 94 -4.74 -17.83 10.59
C LEU A 94 -3.75 -18.88 11.13
N ILE A 95 -3.20 -18.66 12.32
CA ILE A 95 -2.22 -19.56 12.94
C ILE A 95 -2.80 -20.96 13.11
N HIS A 96 -4.05 -21.07 13.56
CA HIS A 96 -4.72 -22.36 13.70
C HIS A 96 -4.79 -23.11 12.37
N ARG A 97 -5.19 -22.43 11.29
CA ARG A 97 -5.25 -23.05 9.94
C ARG A 97 -3.86 -23.39 9.40
N MET A 98 -2.87 -22.56 9.62
CA MET A 98 -1.48 -22.85 9.21
C MET A 98 -0.91 -24.09 9.91
N ASN A 99 -1.37 -24.40 11.13
CA ASN A 99 -0.98 -25.61 11.86
C ASN A 99 -1.72 -26.89 11.41
N GLN A 100 -2.78 -26.78 10.60
CA GLN A 100 -3.46 -27.95 10.02
C GLN A 100 -2.65 -28.51 8.86
N THR A 101 -2.97 -29.74 8.44
CA THR A 101 -2.44 -30.33 7.20
C THR A 101 -2.92 -29.57 5.98
N SER A 102 -2.04 -29.39 4.98
CA SER A 102 -2.42 -28.84 3.67
C SER A 102 -3.46 -29.76 2.98
N PHE A 103 -4.43 -29.18 2.30
CA PHE A 103 -5.44 -29.93 1.55
C PHE A 103 -4.84 -30.58 0.30
N GLU A 104 -3.90 -29.91 -0.37
CA GLU A 104 -3.23 -30.42 -1.58
C GLU A 104 -1.89 -31.09 -1.29
N GLY A 105 -1.53 -31.28 -0.01
CA GLY A 105 -0.29 -31.95 0.41
C GLY A 105 1.00 -31.14 0.20
N GLY A 106 0.87 -29.85 -0.15
CA GLY A 106 1.97 -28.94 -0.46
C GLY A 106 2.22 -27.87 0.61
N TRP A 107 2.48 -26.66 0.14
CA TRP A 107 2.65 -25.47 0.95
C TRP A 107 1.32 -24.94 1.50
N LYS A 108 1.42 -24.20 2.59
CA LYS A 108 0.32 -23.38 3.14
C LYS A 108 0.80 -21.94 3.23
N ALA A 109 -0.06 -21.01 2.95
CA ALA A 109 0.30 -19.60 3.00
C ALA A 109 -0.70 -18.78 3.82
N GLY A 110 -0.17 -17.92 4.68
CA GLY A 110 -0.91 -16.86 5.33
C GLY A 110 -0.49 -15.50 4.78
N VAL A 111 -1.44 -14.68 4.40
CA VAL A 111 -1.18 -13.31 3.91
C VAL A 111 -1.88 -12.32 4.81
N LEU A 112 -1.13 -11.36 5.33
CA LEU A 112 -1.66 -10.22 6.07
C LEU A 112 -1.45 -8.96 5.24
N LEU A 113 -2.54 -8.42 4.68
CA LEU A 113 -2.54 -7.14 3.99
C LEU A 113 -2.65 -6.01 5.03
N ASN A 114 -1.97 -4.90 4.80
CA ASN A 114 -1.84 -3.81 5.77
C ASN A 114 -1.37 -4.31 7.15
N ALA A 115 -0.27 -5.06 7.17
CA ALA A 115 0.23 -5.69 8.39
C ALA A 115 0.60 -4.67 9.50
N ASP A 116 0.87 -3.41 9.16
CA ASP A 116 1.01 -2.27 10.07
C ASP A 116 -0.25 -1.98 10.89
N CYS A 117 -1.43 -2.40 10.41
CA CYS A 117 -2.71 -2.29 11.13
C CYS A 117 -2.89 -3.34 12.23
N MET A 118 -1.91 -4.21 12.49
CA MET A 118 -1.93 -5.09 13.66
C MET A 118 -1.81 -4.28 14.96
N ASN A 119 -2.72 -4.54 15.91
CA ASN A 119 -2.54 -4.03 17.26
C ASN A 119 -1.50 -4.87 18.03
N MET A 120 -1.07 -4.40 19.19
CA MET A 120 -0.06 -5.08 20.02
C MET A 120 -0.44 -6.54 20.33
N SER A 121 -1.72 -6.83 20.55
CA SER A 121 -2.21 -8.19 20.87
C SER A 121 -2.13 -9.13 19.67
N SER A 122 -2.49 -8.66 18.47
CA SER A 122 -2.40 -9.44 17.23
C SER A 122 -0.95 -9.66 16.81
N ALA A 123 -0.11 -8.63 16.91
CA ALA A 123 1.32 -8.74 16.63
C ALA A 123 2.02 -9.75 17.56
N ASN A 124 1.74 -9.70 18.87
CA ASN A 124 2.29 -10.66 19.83
C ASN A 124 1.80 -12.11 19.60
N ALA A 125 0.55 -12.28 19.15
CA ALA A 125 0.03 -13.62 18.82
C ALA A 125 0.82 -14.28 17.68
N LEU A 126 1.37 -13.48 16.75
CA LEU A 126 2.14 -13.97 15.60
C LEU A 126 3.55 -14.44 15.96
N LEU A 127 4.17 -13.85 17.02
CA LEU A 127 5.59 -14.07 17.35
C LEU A 127 5.95 -15.54 17.55
N LYS A 128 5.10 -16.32 18.24
CA LYS A 128 5.36 -17.75 18.45
C LYS A 128 5.44 -18.52 17.13
N THR A 129 4.58 -18.20 16.17
CA THR A 129 4.58 -18.85 14.86
C THR A 129 5.79 -18.42 14.00
N LEU A 130 6.29 -17.20 14.20
CA LEU A 130 7.52 -16.75 13.57
C LEU A 130 8.77 -17.40 14.16
N GLU A 131 8.73 -17.80 15.43
CA GLU A 131 9.84 -18.51 16.10
C GLU A 131 9.84 -20.02 15.80
N GLU A 132 8.65 -20.63 15.75
CA GLU A 132 8.45 -22.04 15.51
C GLU A 132 7.45 -22.24 14.35
N PRO A 133 7.87 -22.01 13.10
CA PRO A 133 6.96 -22.08 11.95
C PRO A 133 6.52 -23.52 11.66
N PRO A 134 5.25 -23.74 11.30
CA PRO A 134 4.78 -25.04 10.85
C PRO A 134 5.53 -25.47 9.57
N PRO A 135 5.74 -26.76 9.37
CA PRO A 135 6.44 -27.26 8.17
C PRO A 135 5.67 -26.90 6.89
N LYS A 136 6.40 -26.57 5.81
CA LYS A 136 5.84 -26.17 4.53
C LYS A 136 4.79 -25.05 4.67
N SER A 137 5.08 -24.06 5.50
CA SER A 137 4.24 -22.89 5.66
C SER A 137 5.01 -21.61 5.38
N ILE A 138 4.33 -20.64 4.79
CA ILE A 138 4.88 -19.32 4.49
C ILE A 138 3.94 -18.24 5.00
N LEU A 139 4.50 -17.17 5.54
CA LEU A 139 3.78 -16.01 6.01
C LEU A 139 4.23 -14.77 5.22
N LEU A 140 3.28 -14.09 4.58
CA LEU A 140 3.53 -12.86 3.84
C LEU A 140 2.86 -11.70 4.57
N LEU A 141 3.66 -10.74 5.04
CA LEU A 141 3.20 -9.51 5.68
C LEU A 141 3.39 -8.37 4.68
N VAL A 142 2.30 -7.90 4.10
CA VAL A 142 2.34 -6.79 3.14
C VAL A 142 2.05 -5.49 3.86
N THR A 143 2.94 -4.50 3.72
CA THR A 143 2.81 -3.19 4.36
C THR A 143 3.60 -2.14 3.60
N ASP A 144 3.11 -0.91 3.58
CA ASP A 144 3.86 0.27 3.11
C ASP A 144 4.63 0.96 4.27
N SER A 145 4.31 0.60 5.51
CA SER A 145 4.87 1.20 6.73
C SER A 145 5.59 0.16 7.62
N PRO A 146 6.72 -0.43 7.16
CA PRO A 146 7.42 -1.48 7.89
C PRO A 146 7.95 -1.05 9.26
N GLN A 147 8.14 0.27 9.47
CA GLN A 147 8.52 0.85 10.76
C GLN A 147 7.40 0.76 11.82
N ALA A 148 6.14 0.62 11.41
CA ALA A 148 5.00 0.43 12.32
C ALA A 148 4.89 -1.02 12.85
N LEU A 149 5.55 -1.98 12.19
CA LEU A 149 5.67 -3.34 12.68
C LEU A 149 6.59 -3.42 13.89
N LEU A 150 6.27 -4.33 14.82
CA LEU A 150 7.15 -4.58 15.97
C LEU A 150 8.57 -4.96 15.51
N PRO A 151 9.62 -4.42 16.14
CA PRO A 151 11.01 -4.81 15.83
C PRO A 151 11.25 -6.32 15.90
N THR A 152 10.53 -7.01 16.79
CA THR A 152 10.56 -8.47 16.96
C THR A 152 9.99 -9.23 15.76
N ILE A 153 9.02 -8.70 15.03
CA ILE A 153 8.52 -9.24 13.77
C ILE A 153 9.53 -8.98 12.66
N ASN A 154 9.97 -7.71 12.51
CA ASN A 154 10.94 -7.33 11.50
C ASN A 154 12.25 -8.13 11.56
N SER A 155 12.70 -8.52 12.76
CA SER A 155 13.93 -9.31 12.95
C SER A 155 13.79 -10.79 12.57
N ARG A 156 12.57 -11.32 12.44
CA ARG A 156 12.28 -12.73 12.14
C ARG A 156 11.77 -12.97 10.72
N CYS A 157 11.50 -11.91 9.99
CA CYS A 157 11.03 -11.96 8.61
C CYS A 157 12.13 -11.54 7.63
N GLN A 158 12.19 -12.19 6.48
CA GLN A 158 13.01 -11.70 5.37
C GLN A 158 12.30 -10.49 4.74
N LYS A 159 13.01 -9.40 4.59
CA LYS A 159 12.45 -8.17 4.03
C LYS A 159 12.63 -8.13 2.51
N ILE A 160 11.55 -7.90 1.80
CA ILE A 160 11.52 -7.61 0.37
C ILE A 160 11.04 -6.17 0.24
N VAL A 161 11.92 -5.29 -0.19
CA VAL A 161 11.56 -3.89 -0.45
C VAL A 161 11.26 -3.77 -1.93
N LEU A 162 9.99 -3.57 -2.24
CA LEU A 162 9.60 -3.21 -3.58
C LEU A 162 9.91 -1.72 -3.72
N SER A 163 10.79 -1.39 -4.66
CA SER A 163 11.06 0.01 -4.96
C SER A 163 9.74 0.70 -5.21
N ALA A 164 9.56 1.90 -4.70
CA ALA A 164 8.37 2.70 -4.99
C ALA A 164 8.39 3.12 -6.47
N GLY A 165 8.32 2.13 -7.35
CA GLY A 165 7.93 2.34 -8.72
C GLY A 165 6.47 2.78 -8.68
N ASN A 166 6.16 3.85 -9.37
CA ASN A 166 4.86 4.49 -9.44
C ASN A 166 3.69 3.60 -9.94
N ALA A 167 3.88 2.29 -10.11
CA ALA A 167 3.02 1.40 -10.89
C ALA A 167 1.62 1.15 -10.30
N GLY A 168 1.40 1.27 -9.00
CA GLY A 168 0.04 1.12 -8.43
C GLY A 168 -0.85 2.35 -8.61
N ALA A 169 -0.27 3.48 -9.01
CA ALA A 169 -0.96 4.75 -9.19
C ALA A 169 -0.81 5.33 -10.60
N VAL A 170 -0.10 4.64 -11.51
CA VAL A 170 0.19 5.16 -12.86
C VAL A 170 -1.10 5.42 -13.65
N ASP A 171 -2.08 4.53 -13.54
CA ASP A 171 -3.36 4.62 -14.25
C ASP A 171 -4.53 5.12 -13.37
N ALA A 172 -4.25 5.64 -12.18
CA ALA A 172 -5.32 6.15 -11.32
C ALA A 172 -5.81 7.52 -11.80
N ASP A 173 -7.13 7.68 -11.93
CA ASP A 173 -7.78 8.91 -12.43
C ASP A 173 -7.38 10.17 -11.64
N TRP A 174 -6.98 10.02 -10.38
CA TRP A 174 -6.54 11.13 -9.53
C TRP A 174 -5.08 11.55 -9.76
N ARG A 175 -4.26 10.74 -10.45
CA ARG A 175 -2.82 10.98 -10.58
C ARG A 175 -2.48 12.20 -11.44
N ALA A 176 -3.06 12.30 -12.63
CA ALA A 176 -2.81 13.42 -13.51
C ALA A 176 -3.22 14.76 -12.87
N PRO A 177 -4.43 14.92 -12.29
CA PRO A 177 -4.78 16.12 -11.54
C PRO A 177 -3.88 16.44 -10.35
N LEU A 178 -3.32 15.40 -9.69
CA LEU A 178 -2.34 15.62 -8.62
C LEU A 178 -1.01 16.14 -9.16
N LEU A 179 -0.51 15.57 -10.27
CA LEU A 179 0.72 16.06 -10.91
C LEU A 179 0.60 17.51 -11.35
N ASP A 180 -0.55 17.94 -11.87
CA ASP A 180 -0.81 19.35 -12.19
C ASP A 180 -0.64 20.27 -10.97
N ILE A 181 -1.09 19.81 -9.78
CA ILE A 181 -0.87 20.55 -8.53
C ILE A 181 0.62 20.59 -8.16
N LEU A 182 1.33 19.46 -8.32
CA LEU A 182 2.75 19.35 -7.98
C LEU A 182 3.65 20.15 -8.92
N HIS A 183 3.28 20.26 -10.20
CA HIS A 183 3.98 21.08 -11.17
C HIS A 183 3.93 22.59 -10.83
N ASP A 184 2.85 23.05 -10.20
CA ASP A 184 2.67 24.44 -9.77
C ASP A 184 3.44 24.79 -8.46
N LEU A 185 4.14 23.83 -7.82
CA LEU A 185 4.91 24.05 -6.59
C LEU A 185 6.24 24.78 -6.85
N PRO A 186 6.75 25.52 -5.88
CA PRO A 186 6.05 26.05 -4.70
C PRO A 186 5.19 27.27 -5.05
N PRO A 187 4.07 27.49 -4.32
CA PRO A 187 3.18 28.61 -4.62
C PRO A 187 3.93 29.95 -4.45
N SER A 188 3.70 30.87 -5.39
CA SER A 188 4.37 32.18 -5.39
C SER A 188 3.74 33.16 -4.39
N ARG A 189 2.43 33.00 -4.10
CA ARG A 189 1.64 33.88 -3.24
C ARG A 189 0.60 33.09 -2.45
N GLY A 190 0.08 33.70 -1.38
CA GLY A 190 -0.99 33.08 -0.59
C GLY A 190 -2.28 32.76 -1.36
N LEU A 191 -2.58 33.46 -2.45
CA LEU A 191 -3.68 33.14 -3.36
C LEU A 191 -3.43 31.85 -4.15
N ASP A 192 -2.20 31.60 -4.57
CA ASP A 192 -1.82 30.38 -5.27
C ASP A 192 -1.93 29.20 -4.30
N ALA A 193 -1.48 29.36 -3.05
CA ALA A 193 -1.64 28.37 -2.01
C ALA A 193 -3.11 27.99 -1.77
N ALA A 194 -4.00 28.99 -1.68
CA ALA A 194 -5.44 28.75 -1.51
C ALA A 194 -6.07 28.05 -2.73
N ARG A 195 -5.61 28.37 -3.96
CA ARG A 195 -6.04 27.67 -5.18
C ARG A 195 -5.62 26.21 -5.15
N MET A 196 -4.36 25.92 -4.85
CA MET A 196 -3.84 24.56 -4.74
C MET A 196 -4.57 23.75 -3.67
N ALA A 197 -4.86 24.36 -2.51
CA ALA A 197 -5.66 23.74 -1.47
C ALA A 197 -7.07 23.36 -1.96
N SER A 198 -7.71 24.23 -2.73
CA SER A 198 -9.03 23.98 -3.33
C SER A 198 -8.96 22.89 -4.40
N GLN A 199 -7.90 22.86 -5.21
CA GLN A 199 -7.68 21.81 -6.21
C GLN A 199 -7.49 20.44 -5.55
N LEU A 200 -6.65 20.34 -4.51
CA LEU A 200 -6.45 19.09 -3.77
C LEU A 200 -7.73 18.61 -3.08
N LYS A 201 -8.51 19.55 -2.50
CA LYS A 201 -9.82 19.22 -1.96
C LYS A 201 -10.77 18.69 -3.03
N GLY A 202 -10.86 19.36 -4.18
CA GLY A 202 -11.69 18.95 -5.32
C GLY A 202 -11.32 17.57 -5.84
N LEU A 203 -10.03 17.25 -5.88
CA LEU A 203 -9.52 15.92 -6.22
C LEU A 203 -10.08 14.86 -5.28
N PHE A 204 -9.99 15.06 -3.94
CA PHE A 204 -10.54 14.11 -2.98
C PHE A 204 -12.07 14.01 -3.03
N ASP A 205 -12.77 15.10 -3.32
CA ASP A 205 -14.23 15.08 -3.49
C ASP A 205 -14.63 14.24 -4.73
N THR A 206 -13.91 14.38 -5.84
CA THR A 206 -14.12 13.58 -7.07
C THR A 206 -13.84 12.11 -6.83
N VAL A 207 -12.71 11.79 -6.19
CA VAL A 207 -12.36 10.41 -5.82
C VAL A 207 -13.42 9.78 -4.93
N LYS A 208 -13.89 10.53 -3.93
CA LYS A 208 -14.95 10.05 -3.02
C LYS A 208 -16.25 9.74 -3.74
N ALA A 209 -16.64 10.58 -4.71
CA ALA A 209 -17.83 10.35 -5.52
C ALA A 209 -17.69 9.07 -6.35
N GLY A 210 -16.56 8.89 -7.07
CA GLY A 210 -16.31 7.69 -7.86
C GLY A 210 -16.27 6.41 -7.01
N ILE A 211 -15.69 6.47 -5.81
CA ILE A 211 -15.73 5.35 -4.85
C ILE A 211 -17.15 5.04 -4.42
N ALA A 212 -17.98 6.06 -4.17
CA ALA A 212 -19.37 5.87 -3.75
C ALA A 212 -20.16 5.14 -4.84
N ASP A 213 -20.05 5.60 -6.08
CA ASP A 213 -20.74 5.01 -7.23
C ASP A 213 -20.34 3.52 -7.42
N ALA A 214 -19.04 3.21 -7.33
CA ALA A 214 -18.52 1.85 -7.48
C ALA A 214 -18.98 0.91 -6.34
N VAL A 215 -19.01 1.41 -5.10
CA VAL A 215 -19.44 0.63 -3.92
C VAL A 215 -20.95 0.39 -3.95
N GLU A 216 -21.75 1.37 -4.41
CA GLU A 216 -23.19 1.21 -4.57
C GLU A 216 -23.54 0.19 -5.66
N GLU A 217 -22.79 0.17 -6.77
CA GLU A 217 -22.96 -0.82 -7.84
C GLU A 217 -22.63 -2.26 -7.38
N ASP A 218 -21.52 -2.45 -6.63
CA ASP A 218 -21.14 -3.78 -6.09
C ASP A 218 -22.17 -4.31 -5.07
N LEU A 219 -22.74 -3.45 -4.24
CA LEU A 219 -23.71 -3.85 -3.24
C LEU A 219 -25.11 -4.08 -3.83
N GLY A 220 -25.51 -3.29 -4.82
CA GLY A 220 -26.79 -3.48 -5.52
C GLY A 220 -26.93 -4.84 -6.21
N GLN A 221 -25.82 -5.48 -6.53
CA GLN A 221 -25.79 -6.83 -7.15
C GLN A 221 -25.83 -7.98 -6.13
N ARG A 222 -25.64 -7.74 -4.82
CA ARG A 222 -25.39 -8.81 -3.84
C ARG A 222 -26.38 -8.93 -2.70
N GLU A 223 -27.21 -7.94 -2.39
CA GLU A 223 -27.99 -7.93 -1.14
C GLU A 223 -29.45 -7.46 -1.30
N GLU A 224 -30.36 -8.42 -1.54
CA GLU A 224 -31.83 -8.19 -1.46
C GLU A 224 -32.42 -8.28 -0.03
N SER A 225 -31.62 -8.51 1.03
CA SER A 225 -32.15 -8.94 2.34
C SER A 225 -31.72 -8.14 3.59
N LEU A 226 -30.99 -7.01 3.44
CA LEU A 226 -30.54 -6.23 4.60
C LEU A 226 -31.44 -5.01 4.90
N ASP A 227 -31.56 -4.69 6.19
CA ASP A 227 -32.21 -3.50 6.71
C ASP A 227 -31.53 -2.22 6.17
N GLU A 228 -32.29 -1.30 5.61
CA GLU A 228 -31.82 -0.09 4.92
C GLU A 228 -30.85 0.78 5.76
N SER A 229 -31.05 0.79 7.09
CA SER A 229 -30.17 1.49 8.03
C SER A 229 -28.80 0.84 8.13
N LYS A 230 -28.72 -0.49 8.19
CA LYS A 230 -27.45 -1.24 8.23
C LYS A 230 -26.69 -1.13 6.92
N LEU A 231 -27.42 -1.10 5.80
CA LEU A 231 -26.82 -0.96 4.48
C LEU A 231 -26.10 0.40 4.35
N LYS A 232 -26.72 1.49 4.80
CA LYS A 232 -26.10 2.83 4.82
C LYS A 232 -24.82 2.90 5.67
N ASP A 233 -24.80 2.23 6.83
CA ASP A 233 -23.64 2.18 7.70
C ASP A 233 -22.47 1.38 7.05
N ILE A 234 -22.78 0.27 6.37
CA ILE A 234 -21.80 -0.55 5.66
C ILE A 234 -21.24 0.23 4.47
N LEU A 235 -22.10 0.88 3.68
CA LEU A 235 -21.71 1.74 2.55
C LEU A 235 -20.74 2.83 3.02
N ALA A 236 -21.14 3.60 4.02
CA ALA A 236 -20.31 4.68 4.54
C ALA A 236 -18.95 4.17 5.08
N ALA A 237 -18.93 3.03 5.74
CA ALA A 237 -17.70 2.42 6.24
C ALA A 237 -16.76 1.99 5.09
N ARG A 238 -17.29 1.37 4.02
CA ARG A 238 -16.52 0.97 2.83
C ARG A 238 -15.97 2.17 2.08
N ILE A 239 -16.82 3.18 1.80
CA ILE A 239 -16.41 4.41 1.12
C ILE A 239 -15.27 5.09 1.90
N ASN A 240 -15.42 5.26 3.22
CA ASN A 240 -14.40 5.88 4.04
C ASN A 240 -13.10 5.07 4.10
N ALA A 241 -13.17 3.74 4.09
CA ALA A 241 -11.98 2.90 4.07
C ALA A 241 -11.21 3.06 2.75
N GLN A 242 -11.90 3.01 1.61
CA GLN A 242 -11.27 3.18 0.29
C GLN A 242 -10.74 4.60 0.09
N LEU A 243 -11.48 5.62 0.53
CA LEU A 243 -11.01 7.01 0.46
C LEU A 243 -9.71 7.21 1.25
N LYS A 244 -9.59 6.66 2.46
CA LYS A 244 -8.36 6.75 3.26
C LYS A 244 -7.16 6.11 2.57
N GLU A 245 -7.37 5.04 1.82
CA GLU A 245 -6.30 4.40 1.06
C GLU A 245 -5.84 5.27 -0.10
N VAL A 246 -6.78 5.82 -0.88
CA VAL A 246 -6.41 6.77 -1.93
C VAL A 246 -5.73 8.01 -1.34
N GLN A 247 -6.19 8.52 -0.20
CA GLN A 247 -5.50 9.61 0.51
C GLN A 247 -4.06 9.24 0.85
N ALA A 248 -3.82 8.03 1.36
CA ALA A 248 -2.46 7.57 1.66
C ALA A 248 -1.59 7.49 0.41
N ASP A 249 -2.14 7.03 -0.72
CA ASP A 249 -1.43 6.98 -2.00
C ASP A 249 -1.12 8.37 -2.54
N VAL A 250 -2.07 9.30 -2.49
CA VAL A 250 -1.87 10.72 -2.88
C VAL A 250 -0.74 11.34 -2.06
N PHE A 251 -0.76 11.20 -0.73
CA PHE A 251 0.29 11.77 0.12
C PHE A 251 1.65 11.09 -0.09
N ARG A 252 1.68 9.81 -0.42
CA ARG A 252 2.92 9.13 -0.80
C ARG A 252 3.50 9.74 -2.08
N VAL A 253 2.70 9.94 -3.11
CA VAL A 253 3.13 10.58 -4.36
C VAL A 253 3.66 11.99 -4.08
N MET A 254 2.97 12.78 -3.24
CA MET A 254 3.44 14.10 -2.83
C MET A 254 4.78 14.05 -2.07
N LEU A 255 4.97 13.07 -1.17
CA LEU A 255 6.22 12.88 -0.45
C LEU A 255 7.36 12.44 -1.37
N ASP A 256 7.10 11.53 -2.31
CA ASP A 256 8.08 11.10 -3.31
C ASP A 256 8.51 12.28 -4.20
N TRP A 257 7.59 13.17 -4.58
CA TRP A 257 7.90 14.41 -5.29
C TRP A 257 8.86 15.31 -4.50
N HIS A 258 8.54 15.58 -3.24
CA HIS A 258 9.40 16.40 -2.38
C HIS A 258 10.74 15.72 -2.05
N ARG A 259 10.77 14.38 -1.99
CA ARG A 259 12.00 13.62 -1.88
C ARG A 259 12.89 13.84 -3.11
N ASP A 260 12.34 13.78 -4.30
CA ASP A 260 13.08 13.99 -5.54
C ASP A 260 13.64 15.42 -5.62
N VAL A 261 12.86 16.44 -5.23
CA VAL A 261 13.36 17.82 -5.07
C VAL A 261 14.52 17.86 -4.07
N LEU A 262 14.41 17.22 -2.91
CA LEU A 262 15.47 17.18 -1.90
C LEU A 262 16.74 16.47 -2.41
N MET A 263 16.59 15.41 -3.21
CA MET A 263 17.70 14.68 -3.83
C MET A 263 18.45 15.59 -4.81
N LEU A 264 17.75 16.34 -5.66
CA LEU A 264 18.35 17.27 -6.61
C LEU A 264 19.08 18.41 -5.89
N VAL A 265 18.46 19.03 -4.86
CA VAL A 265 19.10 20.03 -4.01
C VAL A 265 20.36 19.48 -3.30
N SER A 266 20.39 18.18 -3.05
CA SER A 266 21.52 17.51 -2.38
C SER A 266 22.54 16.94 -3.34
N SER A 267 22.39 17.14 -4.67
CA SER A 267 23.25 16.63 -5.73
C SER A 267 23.40 15.10 -5.69
N ILE A 268 22.32 14.40 -5.38
CA ILE A 268 22.25 12.94 -5.45
C ILE A 268 21.94 12.53 -6.89
N ASP A 269 22.45 11.35 -7.29
CA ASP A 269 22.30 10.80 -8.64
C ASP A 269 20.84 10.71 -9.10
N GLU A 270 20.54 11.33 -10.22
CA GLU A 270 19.19 11.45 -10.81
C GLU A 270 18.56 10.11 -11.21
N LYS A 271 19.36 9.04 -11.34
CA LYS A 271 18.85 7.68 -11.64
C LYS A 271 17.89 7.14 -10.56
N HIS A 272 17.86 7.76 -9.39
CA HIS A 272 17.01 7.37 -8.27
C HIS A 272 15.73 8.21 -8.14
N LEU A 273 15.44 9.07 -9.13
CA LEU A 273 14.21 9.86 -9.15
C LEU A 273 12.99 8.94 -9.32
N SER A 274 11.92 9.25 -8.59
CA SER A 274 10.60 8.63 -8.73
C SER A 274 9.84 9.17 -9.94
N PHE A 275 10.18 10.41 -10.37
CA PHE A 275 9.54 11.11 -11.48
C PHE A 275 10.58 11.51 -12.54
N PRO A 276 11.17 10.54 -13.26
CA PRO A 276 12.19 10.84 -14.25
C PRO A 276 11.65 11.64 -15.45
N ASP A 277 10.37 11.48 -15.78
CA ASP A 277 9.68 12.20 -16.88
C ASP A 277 9.47 13.69 -16.55
N ASP A 278 9.34 14.03 -15.27
CA ASP A 278 9.14 15.39 -14.77
C ASP A 278 10.46 16.07 -14.33
N ARG A 279 11.60 15.51 -14.74
CA ARG A 279 12.94 15.94 -14.32
C ARG A 279 13.18 17.45 -14.46
N ASP A 280 12.76 18.03 -15.55
CA ASP A 280 13.03 19.46 -15.84
C ASP A 280 12.25 20.37 -14.88
N ILE A 281 11.02 19.98 -14.53
CA ILE A 281 10.19 20.69 -13.54
C ILE A 281 10.81 20.55 -12.15
N LEU A 282 11.24 19.35 -11.78
CA LEU A 282 11.91 19.09 -10.50
C LEU A 282 13.21 19.87 -10.36
N LEU A 283 13.99 20.00 -11.44
CA LEU A 283 15.20 20.81 -11.46
C LEU A 283 14.89 22.30 -11.27
N GLU A 284 13.86 22.83 -11.96
CA GLU A 284 13.41 24.20 -11.76
C GLU A 284 12.99 24.42 -10.30
N GLN A 285 12.14 23.55 -9.77
CA GLN A 285 11.68 23.65 -8.37
C GLN A 285 12.82 23.55 -7.38
N SER A 286 13.82 22.71 -7.64
CA SER A 286 14.99 22.57 -6.77
C SER A 286 15.75 23.90 -6.57
N THR A 287 15.70 24.82 -7.56
CA THR A 287 16.36 26.13 -7.47
C THR A 287 15.72 27.05 -6.41
N TYR A 288 14.47 26.79 -6.03
CA TYR A 288 13.76 27.56 -4.99
C TYR A 288 14.04 27.07 -3.57
N HIS A 289 14.76 25.95 -3.43
CA HIS A 289 14.94 25.28 -2.15
C HIS A 289 16.42 25.22 -1.73
N THR A 290 16.65 25.36 -0.43
CA THR A 290 17.83 24.86 0.27
C THR A 290 17.53 23.44 0.78
N ARG A 291 18.55 22.68 1.21
CA ARG A 291 18.31 21.37 1.86
C ARG A 291 17.34 21.45 3.04
N GLY A 292 17.45 22.52 3.85
CA GLY A 292 16.59 22.73 5.01
C GLY A 292 15.14 22.98 4.61
N SER A 293 14.88 23.86 3.61
CA SER A 293 13.52 24.15 3.15
C SER A 293 12.90 22.99 2.39
N ALA A 294 13.67 22.22 1.63
CA ALA A 294 13.17 21.01 0.95
C ALA A 294 12.76 19.92 1.96
N LEU A 295 13.56 19.72 3.02
CA LEU A 295 13.18 18.82 4.11
C LEU A 295 11.93 19.29 4.84
N GLN A 296 11.84 20.60 5.11
CA GLN A 296 10.66 21.19 5.74
C GLN A 296 9.41 21.02 4.88
N ALA A 297 9.52 21.13 3.54
CA ALA A 297 8.41 20.89 2.62
C ALA A 297 7.88 19.45 2.73
N ALA A 298 8.76 18.46 2.75
CA ALA A 298 8.37 17.06 2.96
C ALA A 298 7.67 16.87 4.33
N GLN A 299 8.19 17.50 5.40
CA GLN A 299 7.56 17.44 6.73
C GLN A 299 6.17 18.09 6.78
N VAL A 300 5.95 19.14 5.99
CA VAL A 300 4.63 19.78 5.86
C VAL A 300 3.63 18.81 5.24
N VAL A 301 4.03 18.09 4.19
CA VAL A 301 3.17 17.07 3.54
C VAL A 301 2.87 15.90 4.49
N GLU A 302 3.89 15.39 5.19
CA GLU A 302 3.70 14.35 6.21
C GLU A 302 2.73 14.81 7.31
N GLY A 303 2.85 16.05 7.74
CA GLY A 303 1.95 16.66 8.71
C GLY A 303 0.50 16.78 8.22
N MET A 304 0.25 17.00 6.92
CA MET A 304 -1.10 16.98 6.35
C MET A 304 -1.77 15.62 6.54
N ALA A 305 -1.08 14.55 6.16
CA ALA A 305 -1.59 13.18 6.23
C ALA A 305 -2.04 12.83 7.67
N GLY A 306 -1.19 13.12 8.67
CA GLY A 306 -1.51 12.86 10.08
C GLY A 306 -2.63 13.72 10.66
N ARG A 307 -2.95 14.86 10.05
CA ARG A 307 -4.02 15.76 10.53
C ARG A 307 -5.39 15.44 9.96
N LEU A 308 -5.48 14.79 8.79
CA LEU A 308 -6.76 14.32 8.21
C LEU A 308 -7.46 13.27 9.08
N GLU A 309 -6.74 12.59 9.94
CA GLU A 309 -7.33 11.67 10.92
C GLU A 309 -8.04 12.39 12.08
N ARG A 310 -7.79 13.69 12.22
CA ARG A 310 -8.39 14.53 13.25
C ARG A 310 -9.63 15.22 12.66
N ASN A 311 -10.60 15.56 13.47
CA ASN A 311 -11.88 16.15 13.05
C ASN A 311 -11.72 17.65 12.65
N ILE A 312 -10.78 17.94 11.73
CA ILE A 312 -10.46 19.26 11.19
C ILE A 312 -10.91 19.28 9.73
N PRO A 313 -11.55 20.35 9.22
CA PRO A 313 -11.93 20.45 7.82
C PRO A 313 -10.71 20.33 6.88
N ASP A 314 -10.77 19.44 5.89
CA ASP A 314 -9.67 19.12 4.96
C ASP A 314 -9.10 20.37 4.30
N LEU A 315 -9.98 21.26 3.81
CA LEU A 315 -9.58 22.52 3.17
C LEU A 315 -8.71 23.40 4.07
N GLN A 316 -8.99 23.43 5.38
CA GLN A 316 -8.18 24.20 6.32
C GLN A 316 -6.79 23.60 6.50
N ILE A 317 -6.69 22.26 6.52
CA ILE A 317 -5.41 21.55 6.60
C ILE A 317 -4.56 21.84 5.37
N PHE A 318 -5.16 21.78 4.19
CA PHE A 318 -4.47 22.00 2.91
C PHE A 318 -4.05 23.47 2.74
N ASP A 319 -4.94 24.43 3.04
CA ASP A 319 -4.62 25.85 2.95
C ASP A 319 -3.46 26.23 3.87
N GLU A 320 -3.48 25.78 5.11
CA GLU A 320 -2.37 26.00 6.05
C GLU A 320 -1.06 25.39 5.55
N ALA A 321 -1.11 24.16 5.01
CA ALA A 321 0.07 23.48 4.53
C ALA A 321 0.67 24.17 3.30
N PHE A 322 -0.15 24.47 2.27
CA PHE A 322 0.36 25.15 1.08
C PHE A 322 0.85 26.58 1.37
N ARG A 323 0.28 27.28 2.36
CA ARG A 323 0.83 28.58 2.82
C ARG A 323 2.21 28.45 3.42
N ARG A 324 2.55 27.33 4.07
CA ARG A 324 3.89 27.06 4.58
C ARG A 324 4.90 26.71 3.48
N LEU A 325 4.42 26.37 2.29
CA LEU A 325 5.24 26.09 1.11
C LEU A 325 5.44 27.31 0.21
N VAL A 326 4.82 28.46 0.51
CA VAL A 326 5.01 29.72 -0.25
C VAL A 326 6.49 30.12 -0.25
N ARG A 327 6.99 30.56 -1.42
CA ARG A 327 8.37 31.01 -1.65
C ARG A 327 8.76 32.15 -0.74
#